data_d9e4719b7dc819c468ce290673995da8
#
_entry.id   d9e4719b7dc819c468ce290673995da8
#
_cell.length_a   1.000
_cell.length_b   1.000
_cell.length_c   1.000
_cell.angle_alpha   90.00
_cell.angle_beta   90.00
_cell.angle_gamma   90.00
#
_symmetry.space_group_name_H-M   'P 1'
#
loop_
_entity.id
_entity.type
_entity.pdbx_description
1 polymer ?
#
loop_
_entity_poly.entity_id
_entity_poly.type
_entity_poly.pdbx_seq_one_letter_code
_entity_poly.pdbx_strand_id
1 'polypeptide(L)'
;MGSWMPSVFGPATWVLICLAPLGMARPIQAEELSPRIVLDLKERQIRFVSEQGNLGPWPVAIGDPSTPTPKGRFRILDKQIDPIYLSTKNGDFQELSGPLSPIGDRYLAFFRNERGEFGIHGTPWPHWVKNRAAVSQGCVRMLNDHMRQLFDVVEVGTPLDISD
;
A
#
# COMPACT_ATOMS: atom_id res chain seq x y z
N MET A 1 1.84 -48.77 80.04
CA MET A 1 1.90 -49.54 78.78
C MET A 1 1.43 -48.63 77.64
N GLY A 2 2.35 -47.91 77.03
CA GLY A 2 2.06 -46.97 76.01
C GLY A 2 2.68 -47.46 74.71
N SER A 3 1.84 -47.58 73.72
CA SER A 3 2.25 -47.95 72.38
C SER A 3 2.41 -46.66 71.51
N TRP A 4 3.62 -46.43 71.05
CA TRP A 4 4.01 -45.38 70.16
C TRP A 4 3.77 -45.85 68.68
N MET A 5 3.01 -45.08 67.92
CA MET A 5 2.98 -45.20 66.43
C MET A 5 3.75 -44.06 65.79
N PRO A 6 4.65 -44.29 64.88
CA PRO A 6 5.26 -43.21 64.08
C PRO A 6 4.42 -42.79 62.90
N SER A 7 4.22 -41.49 62.79
CA SER A 7 3.56 -40.82 61.68
C SER A 7 4.53 -40.75 60.49
N VAL A 8 4.15 -41.34 59.33
CA VAL A 8 4.92 -41.27 58.08
C VAL A 8 4.35 -40.12 57.22
N PHE A 9 5.04 -38.97 57.20
CA PHE A 9 4.79 -37.92 56.24
C PHE A 9 5.57 -38.21 54.96
N GLY A 10 4.86 -38.56 53.89
CA GLY A 10 5.44 -38.64 52.56
C GLY A 10 5.57 -37.25 51.90
N PRO A 11 6.62 -37.01 51.09
CA PRO A 11 6.80 -35.72 50.44
C PRO A 11 5.78 -35.50 49.32
N ALA A 12 5.02 -34.40 49.44
CA ALA A 12 4.12 -33.94 48.37
C ALA A 12 4.96 -33.43 47.20
N THR A 13 4.92 -34.18 46.10
CA THR A 13 5.56 -33.78 44.84
C THR A 13 4.63 -32.73 44.15
N TRP A 14 5.04 -31.48 44.23
CA TRP A 14 4.39 -30.43 43.47
C TRP A 14 4.80 -30.53 41.99
N VAL A 15 3.86 -30.97 41.14
CA VAL A 15 4.04 -30.90 39.70
C VAL A 15 3.74 -29.47 39.26
N LEU A 16 4.80 -28.73 38.93
CA LEU A 16 4.69 -27.43 38.25
C LEU A 16 4.23 -27.67 36.82
N ILE A 17 2.95 -27.47 36.56
CA ILE A 17 2.44 -27.41 35.20
C ILE A 17 2.85 -26.04 34.63
N CYS A 18 3.93 -26.02 33.83
CA CYS A 18 4.26 -24.87 32.98
C CYS A 18 3.19 -24.72 31.90
N LEU A 19 2.23 -23.84 32.14
CA LEU A 19 1.34 -23.32 31.09
C LEU A 19 2.17 -22.42 30.17
N ALA A 20 2.64 -22.97 29.05
CA ALA A 20 3.20 -22.16 27.98
C ALA A 20 2.10 -21.22 27.45
N PRO A 21 2.36 -19.90 27.26
CA PRO A 21 1.40 -19.03 26.64
C PRO A 21 1.15 -19.53 25.21
N LEU A 22 -0.11 -19.92 24.93
CA LEU A 22 -0.55 -20.12 23.55
C LEU A 22 -0.32 -18.80 22.82
N GLY A 23 0.72 -18.77 21.98
CA GLY A 23 0.95 -17.70 21.06
C GLY A 23 -0.32 -17.52 20.24
N MET A 24 -1.00 -16.39 20.41
CA MET A 24 -2.11 -16.02 19.57
C MET A 24 -1.59 -15.92 18.15
N ALA A 25 -1.75 -16.98 17.36
CA ALA A 25 -1.62 -16.93 15.91
C ALA A 25 -2.62 -15.86 15.45
N ARG A 26 -2.11 -14.73 14.94
CA ARG A 26 -2.96 -13.73 14.30
C ARG A 26 -3.71 -14.46 13.18
N PRO A 27 -5.04 -14.36 13.16
CA PRO A 27 -5.82 -15.00 12.11
C PRO A 27 -5.40 -14.39 10.77
N ILE A 28 -4.88 -15.20 9.87
CA ILE A 28 -4.49 -14.86 8.48
C ILE A 28 -5.67 -14.18 7.74
N GLN A 29 -6.89 -14.45 8.13
CA GLN A 29 -8.13 -13.90 7.57
C GLN A 29 -8.33 -12.38 7.79
N ALA A 30 -7.75 -11.79 8.83
CA ALA A 30 -7.93 -10.35 9.09
C ALA A 30 -7.09 -9.45 8.16
N GLU A 31 -6.02 -9.98 7.58
CA GLU A 31 -5.17 -9.23 6.64
C GLU A 31 -5.76 -9.19 5.21
N GLU A 32 -6.53 -10.20 4.82
CA GLU A 32 -7.22 -10.24 3.51
C GLU A 32 -8.40 -9.27 3.41
N LEU A 33 -9.02 -8.89 4.52
CA LEU A 33 -10.20 -8.03 4.57
C LEU A 33 -9.88 -6.55 4.83
N SER A 34 -8.64 -6.23 5.21
CA SER A 34 -8.25 -4.84 5.45
C SER A 34 -8.24 -4.03 4.14
N PRO A 35 -8.68 -2.76 4.19
CA PRO A 35 -8.67 -1.87 3.03
C PRO A 35 -7.26 -1.79 2.42
N ARG A 36 -7.15 -2.02 1.13
CA ARG A 36 -5.87 -1.98 0.41
C ARG A 36 -6.03 -1.63 -1.06
N ILE A 37 -4.95 -1.14 -1.64
CA ILE A 37 -4.82 -0.93 -3.08
C ILE A 37 -4.13 -2.16 -3.67
N VAL A 38 -4.62 -2.64 -4.81
CA VAL A 38 -4.02 -3.72 -5.59
C VAL A 38 -3.73 -3.21 -7.00
N LEU A 39 -2.46 -3.21 -7.39
CA LEU A 39 -2.00 -2.84 -8.73
C LEU A 39 -1.47 -4.09 -9.45
N ASP A 40 -2.13 -4.45 -10.53
CA ASP A 40 -1.72 -5.49 -11.46
C ASP A 40 -0.96 -4.83 -12.62
N LEU A 41 0.34 -5.08 -12.71
CA LEU A 41 1.21 -4.51 -13.75
C LEU A 41 1.06 -5.20 -15.09
N LYS A 42 0.69 -6.46 -15.12
CA LYS A 42 0.44 -7.23 -16.35
C LYS A 42 -0.83 -6.74 -17.04
N GLU A 43 -1.91 -6.67 -16.28
CA GLU A 43 -3.19 -6.17 -16.78
C GLU A 43 -3.25 -4.64 -16.83
N ARG A 44 -2.29 -3.97 -16.18
CA ARG A 44 -2.20 -2.51 -16.05
C ARG A 44 -3.51 -1.91 -15.54
N GLN A 45 -3.91 -2.43 -14.39
CA GLN A 45 -5.13 -2.08 -13.69
C GLN A 45 -4.85 -1.87 -12.20
N ILE A 46 -5.58 -0.93 -11.62
CA ILE A 46 -5.55 -0.66 -10.19
C ILE A 46 -6.96 -0.75 -9.62
N ARG A 47 -7.09 -1.28 -8.41
CA ARG A 47 -8.36 -1.34 -7.67
C ARG A 47 -8.13 -1.09 -6.19
N PHE A 48 -9.14 -0.58 -5.53
CA PHE A 48 -9.23 -0.54 -4.08
C PHE A 48 -10.15 -1.68 -3.62
N VAL A 49 -9.72 -2.41 -2.60
CA VAL A 49 -10.44 -3.56 -2.04
C VAL A 49 -10.74 -3.26 -0.58
N SER A 50 -11.97 -3.43 -0.15
CA SER A 50 -12.39 -3.29 1.25
C SER A 50 -13.63 -4.13 1.57
N GLU A 51 -13.94 -4.27 2.85
CA GLU A 51 -15.18 -4.94 3.31
C GLU A 51 -16.45 -4.20 2.85
N GLN A 52 -16.38 -2.87 2.69
CA GLN A 52 -17.50 -2.05 2.25
C GLN A 52 -17.75 -2.14 0.74
N GLY A 53 -16.86 -2.78 0.00
CA GLY A 53 -16.92 -2.95 -1.44
C GLY A 53 -15.62 -2.58 -2.14
N ASN A 54 -15.55 -2.94 -3.41
CA ASN A 54 -14.40 -2.69 -4.25
C ASN A 54 -14.66 -1.51 -5.18
N LEU A 55 -13.63 -0.70 -5.43
CA LEU A 55 -13.63 0.34 -6.44
C LEU A 55 -12.66 0.00 -7.57
N GLY A 56 -13.02 0.36 -8.80
CA GLY A 56 -12.29 -0.04 -10.00
C GLY A 56 -12.80 -1.37 -10.59
N PRO A 57 -11.98 -2.16 -11.33
CA PRO A 57 -10.62 -1.83 -11.70
C PRO A 57 -10.54 -0.66 -12.69
N TRP A 58 -9.58 0.22 -12.47
CA TRP A 58 -9.31 1.34 -13.38
C TRP A 58 -8.05 1.07 -14.20
N PRO A 59 -8.02 1.47 -15.48
CA PRO A 59 -6.81 1.39 -16.29
C PRO A 59 -5.74 2.35 -15.77
N VAL A 60 -4.47 1.97 -15.93
CA VAL A 60 -3.32 2.80 -15.55
C VAL A 60 -2.26 2.80 -16.64
N ALA A 61 -1.44 3.84 -16.67
CA ALA A 61 -0.14 3.82 -17.32
C ALA A 61 0.95 3.64 -16.25
N ILE A 62 2.00 2.87 -16.58
CA ILE A 62 3.03 2.44 -15.66
C ILE A 62 4.42 2.87 -16.12
N GLY A 63 5.45 2.50 -15.33
CA GLY A 63 6.85 2.72 -15.68
C GLY A 63 7.26 2.08 -17.00
N ASP A 64 8.10 2.80 -17.75
CA ASP A 64 8.80 2.25 -18.92
C ASP A 64 9.66 1.05 -18.51
N PRO A 65 9.92 0.07 -19.39
CA PRO A 65 10.80 -1.07 -19.08
C PRO A 65 12.20 -0.71 -18.58
N SER A 66 12.73 0.47 -18.96
CA SER A 66 14.01 0.97 -18.46
C SER A 66 13.91 1.62 -17.06
N THR A 67 12.72 2.05 -16.67
CA THR A 67 12.40 2.66 -15.37
C THR A 67 11.10 2.08 -14.81
N PRO A 68 11.07 0.78 -14.50
CA PRO A 68 9.83 0.09 -14.18
C PRO A 68 9.21 0.58 -12.86
N THR A 69 7.90 0.48 -12.77
CA THR A 69 7.18 0.59 -11.50
C THR A 69 7.66 -0.51 -10.55
N PRO A 70 8.09 -0.18 -9.32
CA PRO A 70 8.59 -1.18 -8.38
C PRO A 70 7.49 -2.16 -7.97
N LYS A 71 7.85 -3.46 -7.89
CA LYS A 71 6.97 -4.54 -7.40
C LYS A 71 7.19 -4.77 -5.92
N GLY A 72 6.16 -5.24 -5.24
CA GLY A 72 6.21 -5.59 -3.83
C GLY A 72 5.04 -5.07 -3.02
N ARG A 73 5.21 -5.09 -1.71
CA ARG A 73 4.24 -4.56 -0.75
C ARG A 73 4.73 -3.22 -0.22
N PHE A 74 3.89 -2.24 -0.36
CA PHE A 74 4.14 -0.86 0.05
C PHE A 74 3.00 -0.37 0.96
N ARG A 75 3.16 0.87 1.43
CA ARG A 75 2.08 1.63 2.08
C ARG A 75 2.06 3.03 1.49
N ILE A 76 0.89 3.65 1.51
CA ILE A 76 0.79 5.07 1.15
C ILE A 76 1.53 5.88 2.23
N LEU A 77 2.50 6.66 1.79
CA LEU A 77 3.38 7.47 2.65
C LEU A 77 2.84 8.88 2.84
N ASP A 78 2.18 9.41 1.82
CA ASP A 78 1.68 10.80 1.79
C ASP A 78 0.55 10.95 0.78
N LYS A 79 -0.32 11.95 1.02
CA LYS A 79 -1.46 12.34 0.17
C LYS A 79 -1.41 13.83 -0.10
N GLN A 80 -1.43 14.23 -1.36
CA GLN A 80 -1.36 15.65 -1.75
C GLN A 80 -2.51 16.03 -2.68
N ILE A 81 -3.13 17.17 -2.38
CA ILE A 81 -4.08 17.86 -3.24
C ILE A 81 -3.33 18.98 -3.93
N ASP A 82 -3.50 19.10 -5.24
CA ASP A 82 -2.82 20.09 -6.09
C ASP A 82 -1.29 20.12 -5.89
N PRO A 83 -0.61 18.94 -6.00
CA PRO A 83 0.83 18.85 -5.79
C PRO A 83 1.56 19.77 -6.77
N ILE A 84 2.64 20.39 -6.30
CA ILE A 84 3.48 21.22 -7.14
C ILE A 84 4.45 20.35 -7.93
N TYR A 85 4.38 20.40 -9.25
CA TYR A 85 5.34 19.80 -10.15
C TYR A 85 6.32 20.87 -10.65
N LEU A 86 7.61 20.67 -10.38
CA LEU A 86 8.67 21.54 -10.88
C LEU A 86 9.07 21.10 -12.29
N SER A 87 8.74 21.90 -13.27
CA SER A 87 9.13 21.71 -14.66
C SER A 87 10.27 22.63 -15.02
N THR A 88 11.26 22.13 -15.75
CA THR A 88 12.27 22.96 -16.40
C THR A 88 11.94 23.11 -17.89
N LYS A 89 11.58 24.31 -18.29
CA LYS A 89 11.34 24.63 -19.69
C LYS A 89 12.20 25.83 -20.07
N ASN A 90 13.00 25.71 -21.14
CA ASN A 90 13.92 26.76 -21.61
C ASN A 90 14.92 27.26 -20.56
N GLY A 91 15.28 26.43 -19.57
CA GLY A 91 16.19 26.80 -18.48
C GLY A 91 15.53 27.45 -17.28
N ASP A 92 14.24 27.79 -17.35
CA ASP A 92 13.47 28.36 -16.25
C ASP A 92 12.68 27.29 -15.50
N PHE A 93 12.62 27.44 -14.17
CA PHE A 93 11.76 26.60 -13.33
C PHE A 93 10.33 27.14 -13.39
N GLN A 94 9.39 26.26 -13.68
CA GLN A 94 7.96 26.55 -13.63
C GLN A 94 7.26 25.64 -12.64
N GLU A 95 6.48 26.19 -11.75
CA GLU A 95 5.59 25.46 -10.86
C GLU A 95 4.27 25.18 -11.58
N LEU A 96 3.92 23.93 -11.70
CA LEU A 96 2.66 23.48 -12.28
C LEU A 96 1.85 22.73 -11.23
N SER A 97 0.59 23.06 -11.08
CA SER A 97 -0.35 22.35 -10.19
C SER A 97 -1.73 22.19 -10.81
N GLY A 98 -2.61 21.43 -10.13
CA GLY A 98 -3.97 21.20 -10.59
C GLY A 98 -4.09 20.15 -11.69
N PRO A 99 -5.30 20.00 -12.29
CA PRO A 99 -5.61 18.89 -13.19
C PRO A 99 -4.83 18.90 -14.51
N LEU A 100 -4.24 20.04 -14.88
CA LEU A 100 -3.41 20.19 -16.09
C LEU A 100 -1.92 20.00 -15.80
N SER A 101 -1.53 19.82 -14.54
CA SER A 101 -0.17 19.45 -14.15
C SER A 101 0.19 18.06 -14.67
N PRO A 102 1.47 17.79 -15.01
CA PRO A 102 1.94 16.45 -15.38
C PRO A 102 1.60 15.34 -14.41
N ILE A 103 1.38 15.69 -13.12
CA ILE A 103 1.02 14.77 -12.04
C ILE A 103 -0.44 14.94 -11.58
N GLY A 104 -1.25 15.70 -12.33
CA GLY A 104 -2.66 15.94 -12.01
C GLY A 104 -2.88 16.71 -10.71
N ASP A 105 -4.08 16.64 -10.17
CA ASP A 105 -4.52 17.36 -8.98
C ASP A 105 -4.57 16.50 -7.71
N ARG A 106 -4.21 15.20 -7.80
CA ARG A 106 -4.13 14.26 -6.67
C ARG A 106 -2.91 13.39 -6.82
N TYR A 107 -2.21 13.19 -5.70
CA TYR A 107 -0.97 12.41 -5.63
C TYR A 107 -0.95 11.56 -4.35
N LEU A 108 -0.57 10.30 -4.48
CA LEU A 108 -0.36 9.34 -3.39
C LEU A 108 1.08 8.84 -3.48
N ALA A 109 1.97 9.28 -2.60
CA ALA A 109 3.34 8.76 -2.50
C ALA A 109 3.32 7.35 -1.89
N PHE A 110 4.13 6.41 -2.43
CA PHE A 110 4.23 5.06 -1.86
C PHE A 110 5.65 4.53 -1.70
N PHE A 111 6.63 5.10 -2.39
CA PHE A 111 8.01 4.65 -2.29
C PHE A 111 8.98 5.80 -2.56
N ARG A 112 10.15 5.78 -1.88
CA ARG A 112 11.25 6.73 -2.09
C ARG A 112 12.57 5.99 -2.14
N ASN A 113 13.44 6.37 -3.07
CA ASN A 113 14.81 5.90 -3.14
C ASN A 113 15.72 7.01 -3.72
N GLU A 114 16.97 6.66 -4.06
CA GLU A 114 17.95 7.60 -4.63
C GLU A 114 17.52 8.23 -5.96
N ARG A 115 16.61 7.60 -6.70
CA ARG A 115 16.05 8.13 -7.96
C ARG A 115 14.89 9.08 -7.74
N GLY A 116 14.41 9.23 -6.50
CA GLY A 116 13.32 10.11 -6.14
C GLY A 116 12.11 9.40 -5.52
N GLU A 117 10.97 10.05 -5.61
CA GLU A 117 9.71 9.58 -5.07
C GLU A 117 8.85 8.94 -6.17
N PHE A 118 8.21 7.82 -5.84
CA PHE A 118 7.26 7.10 -6.67
C PHE A 118 5.86 7.28 -6.09
N GLY A 119 4.92 7.58 -6.97
CA GLY A 119 3.54 7.81 -6.59
C GLY A 119 2.53 7.29 -7.60
N ILE A 120 1.27 7.31 -7.15
CA ILE A 120 0.07 7.15 -7.97
C ILE A 120 -0.53 8.54 -8.12
N HIS A 121 -0.79 8.98 -9.35
CA HIS A 121 -1.23 10.35 -9.58
C HIS A 121 -2.10 10.50 -10.83
N GLY A 122 -2.78 11.62 -10.95
CA GLY A 122 -3.52 12.00 -12.14
C GLY A 122 -2.63 12.35 -13.32
N THR A 123 -3.23 12.68 -14.47
CA THR A 123 -2.49 13.13 -15.65
C THR A 123 -3.37 13.94 -16.59
N PRO A 124 -2.82 14.98 -17.27
CA PRO A 124 -3.52 15.70 -18.33
C PRO A 124 -3.48 14.94 -19.67
N TRP A 125 -2.82 13.78 -19.73
CA TRP A 125 -2.67 12.97 -20.94
C TRP A 125 -3.46 11.67 -20.87
N PRO A 126 -4.78 11.69 -21.02
CA PRO A 126 -5.65 10.51 -20.82
C PRO A 126 -5.37 9.37 -21.81
N HIS A 127 -4.79 9.64 -22.96
CA HIS A 127 -4.47 8.63 -23.96
C HIS A 127 -3.44 7.60 -23.46
N TRP A 128 -2.46 7.99 -22.63
CA TRP A 128 -1.51 7.05 -22.05
C TRP A 128 -2.20 6.04 -21.12
N VAL A 129 -3.15 6.52 -20.33
CA VAL A 129 -3.91 5.66 -19.41
C VAL A 129 -4.87 4.76 -20.18
N LYS A 130 -5.61 5.31 -21.15
CA LYS A 130 -6.55 4.54 -21.99
C LYS A 130 -5.84 3.44 -22.78
N ASN A 131 -4.64 3.71 -23.27
CA ASN A 131 -3.79 2.76 -23.99
C ASN A 131 -2.96 1.88 -23.05
N ARG A 132 -3.11 2.02 -21.72
CA ARG A 132 -2.33 1.27 -20.73
C ARG A 132 -0.83 1.32 -21.03
N ALA A 133 -0.31 2.50 -21.36
CA ALA A 133 1.06 2.67 -21.82
C ALA A 133 2.10 2.45 -20.70
N ALA A 134 3.30 1.97 -21.07
CA ALA A 134 4.46 1.92 -20.20
C ALA A 134 5.41 3.06 -20.59
N VAL A 135 5.23 4.24 -19.97
CA VAL A 135 5.85 5.52 -20.42
C VAL A 135 6.31 6.43 -19.28
N SER A 136 6.17 6.00 -18.04
CA SER A 136 6.58 6.82 -16.88
C SER A 136 7.98 6.44 -16.40
N GLN A 137 8.52 7.23 -15.49
CA GLN A 137 9.76 6.90 -14.77
C GLN A 137 9.52 6.07 -13.51
N GLY A 138 8.44 5.26 -13.50
CA GLY A 138 8.09 4.36 -12.42
C GLY A 138 6.83 4.74 -11.66
N CYS A 139 6.34 5.98 -11.76
CA CYS A 139 5.05 6.38 -11.22
C CYS A 139 3.88 5.71 -11.97
N VAL A 140 2.74 5.62 -11.30
CA VAL A 140 1.49 5.08 -11.84
C VAL A 140 0.56 6.23 -12.19
N ARG A 141 0.13 6.31 -13.46
CA ARG A 141 -0.76 7.37 -13.94
C ARG A 141 -2.18 6.86 -14.06
N MET A 142 -3.13 7.62 -13.52
CA MET A 142 -4.57 7.40 -13.62
C MET A 142 -5.25 8.54 -14.35
N LEU A 143 -6.45 8.31 -14.87
CA LEU A 143 -7.33 9.43 -15.25
C LEU A 143 -7.63 10.25 -13.98
N ASN A 144 -7.68 11.59 -14.09
CA ASN A 144 -7.91 12.46 -12.94
C ASN A 144 -9.17 12.07 -12.14
N ASP A 145 -10.27 11.75 -12.84
CA ASP A 145 -11.53 11.37 -12.18
C ASP A 145 -11.42 10.04 -11.41
N HIS A 146 -10.70 9.05 -11.94
CA HIS A 146 -10.43 7.79 -11.25
C HIS A 146 -9.48 8.01 -10.07
N MET A 147 -8.48 8.89 -10.24
CA MET A 147 -7.54 9.22 -9.18
C MET A 147 -8.21 9.90 -7.99
N ARG A 148 -9.17 10.80 -8.24
CA ARG A 148 -9.98 11.43 -7.17
C ARG A 148 -10.77 10.39 -6.40
N GLN A 149 -11.46 9.45 -7.09
CA GLN A 149 -12.21 8.37 -6.45
C GLN A 149 -11.31 7.50 -5.55
N LEU A 150 -10.12 7.13 -6.03
CA LEU A 150 -9.15 6.37 -5.23
C LEU A 150 -8.65 7.19 -4.05
N PHE A 151 -8.31 8.47 -4.29
CA PHE A 151 -7.79 9.37 -3.27
C PHE A 151 -8.75 9.59 -2.10
N ASP A 152 -10.05 9.65 -2.36
CA ASP A 152 -11.08 9.94 -1.36
C ASP A 152 -11.26 8.78 -0.35
N VAL A 153 -10.92 7.54 -0.74
CA VAL A 153 -11.08 6.34 0.12
C VAL A 153 -9.78 5.83 0.71
N VAL A 154 -8.64 6.33 0.25
CA VAL A 154 -7.31 5.90 0.69
C VAL A 154 -6.81 6.81 1.82
N GLU A 155 -6.24 6.21 2.86
CA GLU A 155 -5.56 6.92 3.95
C GLU A 155 -4.04 6.70 3.92
N VAL A 156 -3.29 7.59 4.57
CA VAL A 156 -1.86 7.38 4.82
C VAL A 156 -1.72 6.09 5.64
N GLY A 157 -0.81 5.22 5.23
CA GLY A 157 -0.64 3.89 5.80
C GLY A 157 -1.44 2.79 5.11
N THR A 158 -2.39 3.11 4.21
CA THR A 158 -3.12 2.10 3.42
C THR A 158 -2.14 1.19 2.68
N PRO A 159 -2.26 -0.15 2.81
CA PRO A 159 -1.43 -1.10 2.08
C PRO A 159 -1.60 -0.96 0.56
N LEU A 160 -0.50 -1.15 -0.18
CA LEU A 160 -0.46 -1.18 -1.64
C LEU A 160 0.32 -2.42 -2.08
N ASP A 161 -0.35 -3.34 -2.73
CA ASP A 161 0.24 -4.55 -3.31
C ASP A 161 0.44 -4.33 -4.82
N ILE A 162 1.69 -4.44 -5.28
CA ILE A 162 2.07 -4.30 -6.70
C ILE A 162 2.66 -5.61 -7.20
N SER A 163 2.00 -6.23 -8.16
CA SER A 163 2.42 -7.51 -8.76
C SER A 163 2.15 -7.56 -10.27
N ASP A 164 2.60 -8.62 -10.92
CA ASP A 164 2.21 -8.98 -12.29
C ASP A 164 0.91 -9.73 -12.29
#